data_79790fc91facd57f94b61bc0675844d9
#
_entry.id   79790fc91facd57f94b61bc0675844d9
#
_cell.length_a   1.000
_cell.length_b   1.000
_cell.length_c   1.000
_cell.angle_alpha   90.00
_cell.angle_beta   90.00
_cell.angle_gamma   90.00
#
_symmetry.space_group_name_H-M   'P 1'
#
loop_
_entity.id
_entity.type
_entity.pdbx_description
1 polymer ?
#
loop_
_entity_poly.entity_id
_entity_poly.type
_entity_poly.pdbx_seq_one_letter_code
_entity_poly.pdbx_strand_id
1 'polypeptide(L)'
;RANMTKREAIMGDDIVGLLLDTYHDGRRAYEFLVNPLGIQLDGVATEGQDDDFSYDTLWQSDGRLTSDGYVVVITVPFKSLRFNNAAVQTWGVAVARSIPRANEMSFWPYITRRISGFGQQLATLEGLEGISPGRNLQAIPYGNFATARVLDEDGVRRTEQSARVGVDAKAVIKDAMTVDMTVNPDFSQVESDEPQVTVNQRYEVFFPEKRQCFIEKAGYFETPQTLFFSRRIAVPGVGARLTGKAG
;
A
#
# COMPACT_ATOMS: atom_id res chain seq x y z
N ARG A 1 -5.01 20.75 -10.63
CA ARG A 1 -4.47 21.21 -9.33
C ARG A 1 -3.55 20.13 -8.80
N ALA A 2 -2.40 20.52 -8.28
CA ALA A 2 -1.48 19.59 -7.64
C ALA A 2 -0.85 20.26 -6.42
N ASN A 3 -0.70 19.51 -5.35
CA ASN A 3 -0.04 19.95 -4.12
C ASN A 3 1.19 19.09 -3.88
N MET A 4 2.23 19.70 -3.32
CA MET A 4 3.35 18.95 -2.78
C MET A 4 2.91 18.37 -1.43
N THR A 5 2.57 17.10 -1.41
CA THR A 5 2.06 16.39 -0.24
C THR A 5 2.99 15.25 0.14
N LYS A 6 2.71 14.57 1.24
CA LYS A 6 3.33 13.28 1.53
C LYS A 6 2.87 12.26 0.46
N ARG A 7 3.67 11.23 0.20
CA ARG A 7 3.26 10.03 -0.51
C ARG A 7 1.91 9.55 0.08
N GLU A 8 1.01 9.06 -0.76
CA GLU A 8 -0.32 8.55 -0.41
C GLU A 8 -1.39 9.62 -0.09
N ALA A 9 -1.06 10.89 -0.01
CA ALA A 9 -2.00 11.96 0.32
C ALA A 9 -2.44 12.80 -0.88
N ILE A 10 -2.68 12.17 -2.05
CA ILE A 10 -2.95 12.86 -3.33
C ILE A 10 -4.42 12.89 -3.75
N MET A 11 -5.34 12.28 -3.02
CA MET A 11 -6.75 12.10 -3.45
C MET A 11 -7.50 13.41 -3.73
N GLY A 12 -7.03 14.54 -3.22
CA GLY A 12 -7.59 15.87 -3.52
C GLY A 12 -7.01 16.56 -4.75
N ASP A 13 -6.02 15.96 -5.40
CA ASP A 13 -5.31 16.51 -6.56
C ASP A 13 -5.86 15.95 -7.88
N ASP A 14 -5.46 16.56 -8.99
CA ASP A 14 -5.60 15.92 -10.29
C ASP A 14 -4.70 14.69 -10.29
N ILE A 15 -5.20 13.55 -10.76
CA ILE A 15 -4.49 12.25 -10.69
C ILE A 15 -4.53 11.59 -12.06
N VAL A 16 -3.42 10.96 -12.44
CA VAL A 16 -3.36 9.96 -13.51
C VAL A 16 -3.06 8.61 -12.87
N GLY A 17 -3.79 7.58 -13.26
CA GLY A 17 -3.64 6.23 -12.74
C GLY A 17 -3.37 5.22 -13.85
N LEU A 18 -2.54 4.24 -13.54
CA LEU A 18 -2.35 3.02 -14.32
C LEU A 18 -2.87 1.84 -13.51
N LEU A 19 -3.83 1.11 -14.07
CA LEU A 19 -4.39 -0.10 -13.49
C LEU A 19 -3.88 -1.32 -14.28
N LEU A 20 -3.38 -2.33 -13.58
CA LEU A 20 -2.82 -3.56 -14.17
C LEU A 20 -3.42 -4.81 -13.52
N ASP A 21 -4.23 -5.55 -14.25
CA ASP A 21 -4.65 -6.89 -13.87
C ASP A 21 -3.67 -7.91 -14.47
N THR A 22 -2.68 -8.28 -13.69
CA THR A 22 -1.56 -9.12 -14.10
C THR A 22 -1.91 -10.61 -14.21
N TYR A 23 -3.06 -11.03 -13.70
CA TYR A 23 -3.59 -12.38 -13.84
C TYR A 23 -4.65 -12.49 -14.93
N HIS A 24 -5.11 -11.35 -15.43
CA HIS A 24 -6.16 -11.24 -16.45
C HIS A 24 -7.43 -12.03 -16.05
N ASP A 25 -7.78 -11.98 -14.78
CA ASP A 25 -8.93 -12.69 -14.23
C ASP A 25 -10.13 -11.78 -13.97
N GLY A 26 -9.97 -10.48 -14.20
CA GLY A 26 -10.99 -9.46 -14.03
C GLY A 26 -11.42 -9.23 -12.59
N ARG A 27 -10.65 -9.71 -11.62
CA ARG A 27 -11.00 -9.65 -10.20
C ARG A 27 -10.18 -8.66 -9.41
N ARG A 28 -8.93 -8.47 -9.81
CA ARG A 28 -7.98 -7.67 -9.06
C ARG A 28 -7.02 -6.95 -9.99
N ALA A 29 -6.80 -5.67 -9.74
CA ALA A 29 -5.81 -4.86 -10.45
C ALA A 29 -4.93 -4.09 -9.47
N TYR A 30 -3.65 -4.00 -9.78
CA TYR A 30 -2.75 -3.05 -9.13
C TYR A 30 -3.07 -1.64 -9.63
N GLU A 31 -3.00 -0.68 -8.73
CA GLU A 31 -3.21 0.73 -9.02
C GLU A 31 -1.95 1.53 -8.73
N PHE A 32 -1.49 2.29 -9.71
CA PHE A 32 -0.36 3.21 -9.60
C PHE A 32 -0.85 4.61 -9.96
N LEU A 33 -1.07 5.43 -8.95
CA LEU A 33 -1.68 6.74 -9.07
C LEU A 33 -0.62 7.82 -8.84
N VAL A 34 -0.64 8.86 -9.68
CA VAL A 34 0.37 9.93 -9.64
C VAL A 34 -0.31 11.28 -9.82
N ASN A 35 0.05 12.26 -8.99
CA ASN A 35 -0.35 13.63 -9.22
C ASN A 35 0.59 14.35 -10.23
N PRO A 36 0.24 15.54 -10.74
CA PRO A 36 1.08 16.28 -11.69
C PRO A 36 2.49 16.64 -11.23
N LEU A 37 2.79 16.50 -9.95
CA LEU A 37 4.12 16.76 -9.37
C LEU A 37 4.92 15.46 -9.12
N GLY A 38 4.39 14.30 -9.56
CA GLY A 38 5.06 13.03 -9.41
C GLY A 38 4.86 12.36 -8.03
N ILE A 39 3.97 12.88 -7.18
CA ILE A 39 3.67 12.23 -5.90
C ILE A 39 2.82 10.99 -6.13
N GLN A 40 3.22 9.90 -5.46
CA GLN A 40 2.71 8.55 -5.64
C GLN A 40 1.60 8.20 -4.66
N LEU A 41 0.69 7.33 -5.12
CA LEU A 41 -0.20 6.52 -4.31
C LEU A 41 -0.36 5.19 -5.03
N ASP A 42 -0.11 4.10 -4.36
CA ASP A 42 -0.31 2.76 -4.88
C ASP A 42 -1.39 2.01 -4.10
N GLY A 43 -2.02 1.09 -4.76
CA GLY A 43 -3.13 0.34 -4.18
C GLY A 43 -3.47 -0.91 -4.98
N VAL A 44 -4.51 -1.56 -4.54
CA VAL A 44 -5.10 -2.71 -5.20
C VAL A 44 -6.61 -2.56 -5.24
N ALA A 45 -7.15 -2.45 -6.43
CA ALA A 45 -8.58 -2.57 -6.66
C ALA A 45 -8.99 -4.05 -6.67
N THR A 46 -10.02 -4.39 -5.91
CA THR A 46 -10.62 -5.74 -5.91
C THR A 46 -12.09 -5.63 -6.25
N GLU A 47 -12.55 -6.47 -7.15
CA GLU A 47 -13.94 -6.45 -7.59
C GLU A 47 -14.90 -6.62 -6.41
N GLY A 48 -15.86 -5.67 -6.28
CA GLY A 48 -16.86 -5.67 -5.23
C GLY A 48 -16.36 -5.24 -3.84
N GLN A 49 -15.17 -4.72 -3.73
CA GLN A 49 -14.59 -4.16 -2.50
C GLN A 49 -14.12 -2.72 -2.73
N ASP A 50 -13.88 -1.99 -1.66
CA ASP A 50 -13.21 -0.70 -1.73
C ASP A 50 -11.72 -0.89 -2.08
N ASP A 51 -11.11 0.12 -2.68
CA ASP A 51 -9.70 0.09 -3.06
C ASP A 51 -8.81 0.02 -1.81
N ASP A 52 -7.87 -0.94 -1.82
CA ASP A 52 -6.93 -1.15 -0.72
C ASP A 52 -5.63 -0.38 -0.96
N PHE A 53 -5.53 0.82 -0.39
CA PHE A 53 -4.33 1.66 -0.43
C PHE A 53 -3.31 1.33 0.68
N SER A 54 -3.49 0.25 1.42
CA SER A 54 -2.45 -0.28 2.31
C SER A 54 -1.36 -1.06 1.57
N TYR A 55 -1.58 -1.33 0.28
CA TYR A 55 -0.57 -1.93 -0.58
C TYR A 55 0.53 -0.91 -0.87
N ASP A 56 1.77 -1.26 -0.56
CA ASP A 56 2.95 -0.42 -0.81
C ASP A 56 4.03 -1.24 -1.54
N THR A 57 4.56 -0.67 -2.61
CA THR A 57 5.62 -1.31 -3.40
C THR A 57 6.60 -0.29 -3.96
N LEU A 58 7.75 -0.78 -4.45
CA LEU A 58 8.77 0.07 -5.01
C LEU A 58 8.52 0.29 -6.50
N TRP A 59 8.27 1.52 -6.89
CA TRP A 59 8.13 2.00 -8.25
C TRP A 59 8.57 3.46 -8.35
N GLN A 60 8.67 3.98 -9.56
CA GLN A 60 9.13 5.34 -9.80
C GLN A 60 8.09 6.13 -10.57
N SER A 61 7.97 7.39 -10.24
CA SER A 61 7.16 8.34 -10.98
C SER A 61 7.89 9.66 -11.15
N ASP A 62 7.57 10.35 -12.21
CA ASP A 62 7.98 11.73 -12.44
C ASP A 62 6.78 12.52 -12.97
N GLY A 63 6.70 13.78 -12.59
CA GLY A 63 5.61 14.67 -13.00
C GLY A 63 6.14 16.03 -13.41
N ARG A 64 5.67 16.52 -14.57
CA ARG A 64 6.07 17.82 -15.10
C ARG A 64 4.87 18.61 -15.58
N LEU A 65 4.74 19.82 -15.04
CA LEU A 65 3.77 20.79 -15.54
C LEU A 65 4.22 21.36 -16.89
N THR A 66 3.27 21.52 -17.80
CA THR A 66 3.45 22.14 -19.13
C THR A 66 2.58 23.40 -19.23
N SER A 67 2.72 24.17 -20.29
CA SER A 67 1.92 25.39 -20.51
C SER A 67 0.42 25.10 -20.68
N ASP A 68 0.07 23.88 -21.12
CA ASP A 68 -1.29 23.45 -21.47
C ASP A 68 -1.81 22.28 -20.64
N GLY A 69 -0.98 21.77 -19.70
CA GLY A 69 -1.36 20.64 -18.88
C GLY A 69 -0.24 20.09 -18.01
N TYR A 70 -0.06 18.79 -18.05
CA TYR A 70 1.03 18.09 -17.38
C TYR A 70 1.30 16.75 -18.02
N VAL A 71 2.50 16.25 -17.80
CA VAL A 71 2.94 14.91 -18.19
C VAL A 71 3.41 14.17 -16.96
N VAL A 72 3.02 12.92 -16.83
CA VAL A 72 3.54 12.01 -15.79
C VAL A 72 4.19 10.80 -16.44
N VAL A 73 5.22 10.28 -15.80
CA VAL A 73 5.88 9.03 -16.14
C VAL A 73 5.71 8.08 -14.98
N ILE A 74 5.26 6.86 -15.26
CA ILE A 74 5.09 5.77 -14.29
C ILE A 74 6.01 4.64 -14.72
N THR A 75 6.94 4.25 -13.85
CA THR A 75 7.87 3.14 -14.09
C THR A 75 7.70 2.09 -13.01
N VAL A 76 7.09 0.97 -13.38
CA VAL A 76 6.82 -0.14 -12.45
C VAL A 76 7.76 -1.30 -12.79
N PRO A 77 8.72 -1.63 -11.91
CA PRO A 77 9.56 -2.81 -12.10
C PRO A 77 8.72 -4.09 -12.04
N PHE A 78 8.94 -5.04 -12.93
CA PHE A 78 8.22 -6.31 -12.90
C PHE A 78 8.34 -7.06 -11.58
N LYS A 79 9.47 -6.92 -10.88
CA LYS A 79 9.66 -7.47 -9.53
C LYS A 79 8.70 -6.93 -8.47
N SER A 80 8.07 -5.78 -8.73
CA SER A 80 7.06 -5.17 -7.85
C SER A 80 5.66 -5.70 -8.10
N LEU A 81 5.47 -6.50 -9.15
CA LEU A 81 4.22 -7.09 -9.55
C LEU A 81 4.24 -8.60 -9.33
N ARG A 82 3.06 -9.17 -9.14
CA ARG A 82 2.85 -10.62 -9.16
C ARG A 82 2.07 -10.98 -10.40
N PHE A 83 2.53 -11.97 -11.12
CA PHE A 83 1.90 -12.47 -12.32
C PHE A 83 2.29 -13.95 -12.53
N ASN A 84 1.57 -14.64 -13.41
CA ASN A 84 1.85 -16.03 -13.72
C ASN A 84 3.22 -16.19 -14.41
N ASN A 85 3.91 -17.28 -14.14
CA ASN A 85 5.15 -17.60 -14.82
C ASN A 85 4.86 -18.24 -16.20
N ALA A 86 4.34 -17.45 -17.12
CA ALA A 86 4.09 -17.83 -18.51
C ALA A 86 5.12 -17.17 -19.43
N ALA A 87 5.49 -17.84 -20.54
CA ALA A 87 6.46 -17.31 -21.49
C ALA A 87 5.95 -16.04 -22.19
N VAL A 88 4.65 -15.97 -22.43
CA VAL A 88 3.94 -14.81 -22.98
C VAL A 88 2.88 -14.41 -21.96
N GLN A 89 2.85 -13.16 -21.62
CA GLN A 89 1.91 -12.61 -20.65
C GLN A 89 0.76 -11.91 -21.37
N THR A 90 -0.43 -12.05 -20.81
CA THR A 90 -1.62 -11.30 -21.20
C THR A 90 -2.19 -10.67 -19.96
N TRP A 91 -2.24 -9.33 -19.89
CA TRP A 91 -2.71 -8.58 -18.74
C TRP A 91 -3.90 -7.71 -19.09
N GLY A 92 -4.71 -7.38 -18.09
CA GLY A 92 -5.69 -6.31 -18.19
C GLY A 92 -5.02 -4.96 -17.90
N VAL A 93 -5.39 -3.92 -18.66
CA VAL A 93 -4.85 -2.58 -18.45
C VAL A 93 -5.93 -1.52 -18.58
N ALA A 94 -5.88 -0.51 -17.71
CA ALA A 94 -6.60 0.74 -17.89
C ALA A 94 -5.73 1.93 -17.49
N VAL A 95 -6.03 3.07 -18.09
CA VAL A 95 -5.51 4.37 -17.67
C VAL A 95 -6.69 5.19 -17.15
N ALA A 96 -6.53 5.73 -15.97
CA ALA A 96 -7.52 6.57 -15.31
C ALA A 96 -7.02 8.01 -15.20
N ARG A 97 -7.93 8.96 -15.22
CA ARG A 97 -7.68 10.36 -14.89
C ARG A 97 -8.79 10.86 -13.98
N SER A 98 -8.41 11.46 -12.87
CA SER A 98 -9.33 12.12 -11.94
C SER A 98 -9.04 13.62 -11.90
N ILE A 99 -10.08 14.44 -11.98
CA ILE A 99 -10.04 15.88 -11.83
C ILE A 99 -11.05 16.28 -10.75
N PRO A 100 -10.68 16.22 -9.45
CA PRO A 100 -11.62 16.42 -8.34
C PRO A 100 -12.35 17.77 -8.39
N ARG A 101 -11.69 18.84 -8.81
CA ARG A 101 -12.29 20.19 -8.95
C ARG A 101 -13.46 20.24 -9.95
N ALA A 102 -13.46 19.34 -10.94
CA ALA A 102 -14.52 19.22 -11.95
C ALA A 102 -15.48 18.06 -11.62
N ASN A 103 -15.21 17.30 -10.56
CA ASN A 103 -15.88 16.04 -10.24
C ASN A 103 -15.90 15.10 -11.46
N GLU A 104 -14.78 15.04 -12.17
CA GLU A 104 -14.62 14.30 -13.41
C GLU A 104 -13.67 13.13 -13.20
N MET A 105 -14.05 11.96 -13.69
CA MET A 105 -13.22 10.78 -13.78
C MET A 105 -13.36 10.18 -15.17
N SER A 106 -12.24 9.96 -15.84
CA SER A 106 -12.16 9.42 -17.19
C SER A 106 -11.30 8.16 -17.21
N PHE A 107 -11.67 7.19 -18.06
CA PHE A 107 -10.95 5.94 -18.21
C PHE A 107 -10.65 5.66 -19.69
N TRP A 108 -9.52 5.04 -19.93
CA TRP A 108 -9.23 4.33 -21.15
C TRP A 108 -8.84 2.88 -20.76
N PRO A 109 -9.50 1.84 -21.31
CA PRO A 109 -10.68 1.88 -22.18
C PRO A 109 -11.90 2.51 -21.49
N TYR A 110 -12.97 2.73 -22.22
CA TYR A 110 -14.21 3.25 -21.64
C TYR A 110 -14.79 2.25 -20.65
N ILE A 111 -14.85 2.63 -19.40
CA ILE A 111 -15.42 1.84 -18.30
C ILE A 111 -16.78 2.46 -17.90
N THR A 112 -17.83 1.63 -17.84
CA THR A 112 -19.19 2.07 -17.50
C THR A 112 -19.72 1.32 -16.27
N ARG A 113 -20.42 2.04 -15.42
CA ARG A 113 -21.15 1.46 -14.28
C ARG A 113 -22.40 0.64 -14.68
N ARG A 114 -22.78 0.65 -15.95
CA ARG A 114 -23.91 -0.14 -16.46
C ARG A 114 -23.57 -1.62 -16.61
N ILE A 115 -22.30 -1.95 -16.70
CA ILE A 115 -21.77 -3.31 -16.76
C ILE A 115 -21.19 -3.61 -15.39
N SER A 116 -21.62 -4.72 -14.78
CA SER A 116 -21.05 -5.18 -13.51
C SER A 116 -19.64 -5.66 -13.74
N GLY A 117 -18.74 -5.28 -12.83
CA GLY A 117 -17.33 -5.65 -12.89
C GLY A 117 -16.49 -4.66 -13.68
N PHE A 118 -15.57 -3.95 -12.98
CA PHE A 118 -14.63 -3.07 -13.66
C PHE A 118 -13.52 -3.88 -14.35
N GLY A 119 -13.06 -4.96 -13.72
CA GLY A 119 -11.95 -5.78 -14.21
C GLY A 119 -12.21 -6.41 -15.57
N GLN A 120 -13.47 -6.76 -15.88
CA GLN A 120 -13.86 -7.30 -17.17
C GLN A 120 -13.90 -6.26 -18.30
N GLN A 121 -13.81 -4.97 -17.97
CA GLN A 121 -13.85 -3.87 -18.93
C GLN A 121 -12.44 -3.31 -19.24
N LEU A 122 -11.41 -3.89 -18.64
CA LEU A 122 -10.02 -3.51 -18.92
C LEU A 122 -9.65 -3.92 -20.36
N ALA A 123 -8.78 -3.11 -20.98
CA ALA A 123 -8.17 -3.48 -22.26
C ALA A 123 -7.16 -4.61 -22.05
N THR A 124 -6.91 -5.38 -23.08
CA THR A 124 -5.90 -6.45 -23.06
C THR A 124 -4.54 -5.88 -23.45
N LEU A 125 -3.55 -6.08 -22.59
CA LEU A 125 -2.14 -5.78 -22.84
C LEU A 125 -1.42 -7.06 -23.24
N GLU A 126 -0.89 -7.08 -24.45
CA GLU A 126 -0.14 -8.20 -25.04
C GLU A 126 1.28 -7.78 -25.38
N GLY A 127 2.13 -8.74 -25.73
CA GLY A 127 3.51 -8.50 -26.17
C GLY A 127 4.53 -8.42 -25.03
N LEU A 128 4.16 -8.79 -23.82
CA LEU A 128 5.10 -8.93 -22.71
C LEU A 128 5.67 -10.36 -22.73
N GLU A 129 6.90 -10.51 -23.20
CA GLU A 129 7.59 -11.79 -23.36
C GLU A 129 8.90 -11.82 -22.56
N GLY A 130 9.30 -12.99 -22.11
CA GLY A 130 10.59 -13.19 -21.44
C GLY A 130 10.69 -12.50 -20.09
N ILE A 131 9.58 -12.12 -19.49
CA ILE A 131 9.53 -11.55 -18.14
C ILE A 131 9.24 -12.65 -17.10
N SER A 132 9.85 -12.51 -15.94
CA SER A 132 9.66 -13.44 -14.81
C SER A 132 9.32 -12.63 -13.55
N PRO A 133 8.37 -13.08 -12.72
CA PRO A 133 8.07 -12.44 -11.45
C PRO A 133 9.26 -12.43 -10.47
N GLY A 134 10.31 -13.22 -10.78
CA GLY A 134 11.52 -13.32 -9.97
C GLY A 134 11.26 -13.99 -8.62
N ARG A 135 12.36 -14.30 -7.90
CA ARG A 135 12.29 -14.66 -6.48
C ARG A 135 12.23 -13.35 -5.69
N ASN A 136 11.05 -12.87 -5.38
CA ASN A 136 10.88 -11.67 -4.56
C ASN A 136 11.29 -11.99 -3.11
N LEU A 137 12.59 -11.93 -2.86
CA LEU A 137 13.15 -11.93 -1.51
C LEU A 137 13.60 -10.51 -1.21
N GLN A 138 12.99 -9.90 -0.22
CA GLN A 138 13.33 -8.58 0.29
C GLN A 138 13.69 -8.71 1.76
N ALA A 139 14.77 -8.06 2.16
CA ALA A 139 15.15 -7.92 3.56
C ALA A 139 15.51 -6.46 3.82
N ILE A 140 14.89 -5.87 4.82
CA ILE A 140 15.06 -4.46 5.20
C ILE A 140 15.57 -4.43 6.63
N PRO A 141 16.90 -4.38 6.83
CA PRO A 141 17.45 -4.15 8.16
C PRO A 141 17.27 -2.68 8.56
N TYR A 142 17.01 -2.43 9.82
CA TYR A 142 16.92 -1.08 10.37
C TYR A 142 17.56 -1.00 11.75
N GLY A 143 17.97 0.20 12.10
CA GLY A 143 18.46 0.53 13.43
C GLY A 143 17.96 1.90 13.87
N ASN A 144 17.59 1.98 15.14
CA ASN A 144 17.14 3.21 15.77
C ASN A 144 17.99 3.48 17.00
N PHE A 145 18.43 4.73 17.18
CA PHE A 145 19.03 5.21 18.39
C PHE A 145 18.27 6.44 18.89
N ALA A 146 17.73 6.36 20.09
CA ALA A 146 16.99 7.44 20.69
C ALA A 146 17.62 7.89 22.01
N THR A 147 17.67 9.20 22.21
CA THR A 147 18.07 9.83 23.46
C THR A 147 16.94 10.72 23.94
N ALA A 148 16.40 10.44 25.12
CA ALA A 148 15.36 11.21 25.75
C ALA A 148 15.87 11.82 27.06
N ARG A 149 15.48 13.07 27.36
CA ARG A 149 15.66 13.68 28.66
C ARG A 149 14.31 13.71 29.36
N VAL A 150 14.17 12.90 30.37
CA VAL A 150 12.93 12.74 31.15
C VAL A 150 13.11 13.39 32.51
N LEU A 151 12.09 14.06 33.01
CA LEU A 151 11.99 14.50 34.40
C LEU A 151 11.48 13.33 35.22
N ASP A 152 12.27 12.89 36.19
CA ASP A 152 11.87 11.85 37.14
C ASP A 152 10.82 12.40 38.15
N GLU A 153 10.12 11.53 38.84
CA GLU A 153 9.14 11.92 39.89
C GLU A 153 9.76 12.80 40.98
N ASP A 154 11.04 12.67 41.21
CA ASP A 154 11.82 13.48 42.15
C ASP A 154 12.27 14.85 41.56
N GLY A 155 11.86 15.22 40.32
CA GLY A 155 12.23 16.45 39.66
C GLY A 155 13.70 16.47 39.10
N VAL A 156 14.35 15.31 39.06
CA VAL A 156 15.70 15.17 38.54
C VAL A 156 15.65 14.83 37.03
N ARG A 157 16.43 15.55 36.23
CA ARG A 157 16.55 15.26 34.80
C ARG A 157 17.45 14.04 34.58
N ARG A 158 16.88 12.99 34.02
CA ARG A 158 17.64 11.80 33.58
C ARG A 158 17.71 11.75 32.07
N THR A 159 18.84 11.28 31.56
CA THR A 159 19.03 11.01 30.13
C THR A 159 18.86 9.51 29.92
N GLU A 160 17.86 9.13 29.20
CA GLU A 160 17.62 7.76 28.77
C GLU A 160 18.11 7.56 27.33
N GLN A 161 18.84 6.51 27.12
CA GLN A 161 19.33 6.13 25.79
C GLN A 161 18.80 4.74 25.44
N SER A 162 18.27 4.60 24.27
CA SER A 162 17.81 3.32 23.75
C SER A 162 18.37 3.09 22.35
N ALA A 163 18.82 1.87 22.10
CA ALA A 163 19.22 1.41 20.77
C ALA A 163 18.41 0.17 20.43
N ARG A 164 17.84 0.14 19.24
CA ARG A 164 17.08 -1.00 18.72
C ARG A 164 17.56 -1.33 17.33
N VAL A 165 17.65 -2.61 17.02
CA VAL A 165 17.92 -3.13 15.68
C VAL A 165 16.86 -4.17 15.35
N GLY A 166 16.46 -4.20 14.11
CA GLY A 166 15.45 -5.15 13.65
C GLY A 166 15.59 -5.44 12.16
N VAL A 167 14.76 -6.32 11.66
CA VAL A 167 14.70 -6.67 10.24
C VAL A 167 13.29 -7.06 9.84
N ASP A 168 12.85 -6.53 8.71
CA ASP A 168 11.67 -6.96 7.99
C ASP A 168 12.10 -7.78 6.77
N ALA A 169 11.49 -8.93 6.58
CA ALA A 169 11.76 -9.81 5.45
C ALA A 169 10.46 -10.21 4.76
N LYS A 170 10.48 -10.19 3.45
CA LYS A 170 9.36 -10.62 2.61
C LYS A 170 9.89 -11.62 1.58
N ALA A 171 9.20 -12.73 1.45
CA ALA A 171 9.49 -13.75 0.45
C ALA A 171 8.23 -14.16 -0.29
N VAL A 172 8.28 -14.20 -1.61
CA VAL A 172 7.20 -14.76 -2.44
C VAL A 172 7.55 -16.19 -2.79
N ILE A 173 6.66 -17.12 -2.45
CA ILE A 173 6.80 -18.56 -2.69
C ILE A 173 5.84 -18.97 -3.81
N LYS A 174 6.40 -19.61 -4.84
CA LYS A 174 5.63 -20.15 -6.00
C LYS A 174 4.67 -19.14 -6.61
N ASP A 175 5.07 -17.87 -6.67
CA ASP A 175 4.32 -16.74 -7.28
C ASP A 175 2.90 -16.52 -6.72
N ALA A 176 2.45 -17.35 -5.79
CA ALA A 176 1.10 -17.35 -5.24
C ALA A 176 1.03 -16.98 -3.76
N MET A 177 2.09 -17.24 -3.00
CA MET A 177 2.11 -17.07 -1.55
C MET A 177 3.20 -16.09 -1.13
N THR A 178 2.90 -15.21 -0.19
CA THR A 178 3.86 -14.31 0.42
C THR A 178 4.03 -14.66 1.88
N VAL A 179 5.27 -14.81 2.28
CA VAL A 179 5.67 -14.84 3.69
C VAL A 179 6.24 -13.48 4.04
N ASP A 180 5.64 -12.82 5.00
CA ASP A 180 6.14 -11.60 5.62
C ASP A 180 6.62 -11.97 7.03
N MET A 181 7.82 -11.55 7.38
CA MET A 181 8.42 -11.77 8.70
C MET A 181 8.98 -10.46 9.24
N THR A 182 8.79 -10.21 10.50
CA THR A 182 9.41 -9.08 11.20
C THR A 182 10.05 -9.56 12.49
N VAL A 183 11.22 -9.05 12.78
CA VAL A 183 11.94 -9.30 14.03
C VAL A 183 12.30 -7.98 14.65
N ASN A 184 11.84 -7.76 15.88
CA ASN A 184 12.04 -6.55 16.65
C ASN A 184 11.62 -5.27 15.90
N PRO A 185 10.34 -5.19 15.42
CA PRO A 185 9.87 -4.09 14.59
C PRO A 185 10.02 -2.73 15.27
N ASP A 186 10.44 -1.73 14.50
CA ASP A 186 10.55 -0.36 14.99
C ASP A 186 9.27 0.42 14.70
N PHE A 187 8.57 0.81 15.76
CA PHE A 187 7.35 1.63 15.68
C PHE A 187 7.61 3.10 16.07
N SER A 188 8.85 3.52 16.17
CA SER A 188 9.20 4.89 16.57
C SER A 188 8.73 5.96 15.58
N GLN A 189 8.53 5.59 14.32
CA GLN A 189 8.05 6.48 13.26
C GLN A 189 6.51 6.44 13.09
N VAL A 190 5.82 5.58 13.82
CA VAL A 190 4.36 5.52 13.78
C VAL A 190 3.78 6.76 14.46
N GLU A 191 2.92 7.47 13.75
CA GLU A 191 2.24 8.64 14.30
C GLU A 191 1.46 8.29 15.56
N SER A 192 1.57 9.15 16.58
CA SER A 192 0.79 8.99 17.80
C SER A 192 -0.70 9.03 17.50
N ASP A 193 -1.47 8.25 18.23
CA ASP A 193 -2.93 8.29 18.12
C ASP A 193 -3.47 9.65 18.58
N GLU A 194 -4.54 10.11 17.94
CA GLU A 194 -5.23 11.30 18.39
C GLU A 194 -5.81 11.08 19.79
N PRO A 195 -5.73 12.08 20.69
CA PRO A 195 -6.30 11.98 22.01
C PRO A 195 -7.81 11.72 21.92
N GLN A 196 -8.28 10.63 22.48
CA GLN A 196 -9.70 10.32 22.59
C GLN A 196 -10.15 10.35 24.05
N VAL A 197 -11.41 10.75 24.26
CA VAL A 197 -12.01 10.74 25.61
C VAL A 197 -12.33 9.30 25.98
N THR A 198 -11.56 8.72 26.88
CA THR A 198 -11.70 7.33 27.33
C THR A 198 -12.49 7.20 28.62
N VAL A 199 -12.93 8.32 29.20
CA VAL A 199 -13.64 8.36 30.49
C VAL A 199 -15.07 7.86 30.32
N ASN A 200 -15.49 6.89 31.16
CA ASN A 200 -16.82 6.28 31.13
C ASN A 200 -17.23 5.52 29.90
N GLN A 201 -16.30 5.06 29.11
CA GLN A 201 -16.60 4.18 27.97
C GLN A 201 -16.79 2.73 28.44
N ARG A 202 -17.91 2.12 28.02
CA ARG A 202 -18.26 0.73 28.34
C ARG A 202 -17.51 -0.27 27.44
N TYR A 203 -17.00 0.17 26.30
CA TYR A 203 -16.32 -0.63 25.30
C TYR A 203 -14.90 -0.09 25.05
N GLU A 204 -14.01 -0.97 24.62
CA GLU A 204 -12.66 -0.60 24.20
C GLU A 204 -12.71 0.43 23.06
N VAL A 205 -11.89 1.49 23.17
CA VAL A 205 -11.79 2.51 22.13
C VAL A 205 -11.08 1.89 20.93
N PHE A 206 -11.71 1.98 19.78
CA PHE A 206 -11.11 1.53 18.54
C PHE A 206 -10.13 2.58 18.01
N PHE A 207 -8.85 2.21 17.92
CA PHE A 207 -7.84 2.98 17.23
C PHE A 207 -7.48 2.29 15.90
N PRO A 208 -7.43 3.01 14.79
CA PRO A 208 -6.98 2.44 13.53
C PRO A 208 -5.53 1.94 13.65
N GLU A 209 -5.23 0.84 13.00
CA GLU A 209 -3.86 0.33 12.94
C GLU A 209 -3.00 1.25 12.06
N LYS A 210 -1.81 1.60 12.53
CA LYS A 210 -0.86 2.46 11.82
C LYS A 210 0.50 1.78 11.60
N ARG A 211 0.69 0.59 12.17
CA ARG A 211 1.95 -0.15 12.07
C ARG A 211 1.97 -0.96 10.78
N GLN A 212 2.93 -0.69 9.93
CA GLN A 212 3.00 -1.23 8.56
C GLN A 212 2.94 -2.76 8.50
N CYS A 213 3.59 -3.46 9.43
CA CYS A 213 3.56 -4.91 9.49
C CYS A 213 2.16 -5.51 9.73
N PHE A 214 1.21 -4.72 10.24
CA PHE A 214 -0.18 -5.13 10.46
C PHE A 214 -1.13 -4.59 9.39
N ILE A 215 -0.84 -3.42 8.80
CA ILE A 215 -1.68 -2.79 7.78
C ILE A 215 -1.53 -3.53 6.44
N GLU A 216 -0.31 -3.84 6.05
CA GLU A 216 -0.06 -4.43 4.75
C GLU A 216 -0.89 -5.71 4.54
N LYS A 217 -1.76 -5.71 3.53
CA LYS A 217 -2.71 -6.80 3.23
C LYS A 217 -3.70 -7.10 4.37
N ALA A 218 -4.06 -6.12 5.17
CA ALA A 218 -5.04 -6.26 6.25
C ALA A 218 -6.40 -6.73 5.71
N GLY A 219 -6.79 -6.35 4.50
CA GLY A 219 -8.04 -6.75 3.86
C GLY A 219 -8.27 -8.26 3.77
N TYR A 220 -7.22 -9.10 3.80
CA TYR A 220 -7.38 -10.55 3.90
C TYR A 220 -7.94 -11.03 5.26
N PHE A 221 -7.86 -10.17 6.28
CA PHE A 221 -8.32 -10.47 7.65
C PHE A 221 -9.59 -9.70 8.01
N GLU A 222 -10.12 -8.91 7.09
CA GLU A 222 -11.39 -8.22 7.28
C GLU A 222 -12.54 -9.23 7.23
N THR A 223 -13.36 -9.19 8.26
CA THR A 223 -14.54 -10.04 8.40
C THR A 223 -15.72 -9.17 8.84
N PRO A 224 -16.99 -9.57 8.56
CA PRO A 224 -18.16 -8.81 8.97
C PRO A 224 -18.22 -8.48 10.46
N GLN A 225 -17.49 -9.25 11.27
CA GLN A 225 -17.25 -8.97 12.69
C GLN A 225 -15.74 -8.92 12.89
N THR A 226 -15.22 -7.91 13.58
CA THR A 226 -13.80 -7.79 13.89
C THR A 226 -13.35 -8.91 14.81
N LEU A 227 -12.81 -9.99 14.24
CA LEU A 227 -12.31 -11.15 14.98
C LEU A 227 -10.87 -10.97 15.46
N PHE A 228 -10.11 -10.12 14.79
CA PHE A 228 -8.71 -9.84 15.12
C PHE A 228 -8.49 -8.34 15.27
N PHE A 229 -7.97 -7.93 16.43
CA PHE A 229 -7.63 -6.55 16.72
C PHE A 229 -6.14 -6.45 17.07
N SER A 230 -5.33 -6.10 16.08
CA SER A 230 -3.86 -6.04 16.15
C SER A 230 -3.33 -5.09 17.22
N ARG A 231 -4.08 -4.01 17.53
CA ARG A 231 -3.70 -3.00 18.56
C ARG A 231 -3.60 -3.57 19.98
N ARG A 232 -4.19 -4.74 20.25
CA ARG A 232 -3.99 -5.45 21.53
C ARG A 232 -2.56 -5.98 21.70
N ILE A 233 -1.83 -6.15 20.58
CA ILE A 233 -0.42 -6.54 20.60
C ILE A 233 0.40 -5.26 20.66
N ALA A 234 0.75 -4.81 21.86
CA ALA A 234 1.39 -3.51 22.05
C ALA A 234 2.80 -3.45 21.43
N VAL A 235 3.66 -4.41 21.75
CA VAL A 235 5.05 -4.46 21.24
C VAL A 235 5.38 -5.91 20.85
N PRO A 236 5.14 -6.32 19.61
CA PRO A 236 5.56 -7.65 19.15
C PRO A 236 7.08 -7.70 19.02
N GLY A 237 7.71 -8.73 19.56
CA GLY A 237 9.14 -8.98 19.34
C GLY A 237 9.41 -9.68 18.01
N VAL A 238 8.46 -10.50 17.56
CA VAL A 238 8.52 -11.24 16.30
C VAL A 238 7.11 -11.34 15.73
N GLY A 239 6.99 -11.19 14.43
CA GLY A 239 5.76 -11.41 13.67
C GLY A 239 6.04 -12.24 12.43
N ALA A 240 5.11 -13.10 12.05
CA ALA A 240 5.12 -13.78 10.77
C ALA A 240 3.71 -13.89 10.21
N ARG A 241 3.58 -13.70 8.89
CA ARG A 241 2.32 -13.78 8.19
C ARG A 241 2.51 -14.52 6.86
N LEU A 242 1.55 -15.37 6.54
CA LEU A 242 1.46 -16.05 5.25
C LEU A 242 0.17 -15.60 4.57
N THR A 243 0.28 -14.99 3.41
CA THR A 243 -0.86 -14.56 2.59
C THR A 243 -0.73 -15.07 1.17
N GLY A 244 -1.82 -15.46 0.55
CA GLY A 244 -1.80 -15.93 -0.81
C GLY A 244 -3.03 -16.76 -1.17
N LYS A 245 -3.04 -17.26 -2.40
CA LYS A 245 -4.08 -18.14 -2.93
C LYS A 245 -3.49 -19.53 -3.10
N ALA A 246 -4.04 -20.50 -2.39
CA ALA A 246 -3.78 -21.92 -2.69
C ALA A 246 -4.71 -22.32 -3.85
N GLY A 247 -4.10 -22.69 -4.98
CA GLY A 247 -4.82 -23.16 -6.17
C GLY A 247 -5.32 -24.57 -6.01
#